data_951631a00432698159e6c9192f758e52
#
_entry.id   951631a00432698159e6c9192f758e52
#
_cell.length_a   1.000
_cell.length_b   1.000
_cell.length_c   1.000
_cell.angle_alpha   90.00
_cell.angle_beta   90.00
_cell.angle_gamma   90.00
#
_symmetry.space_group_name_H-M   'P 1'
#
loop_
_entity.id
_entity.type
_entity.pdbx_description
1 polymer ?
#
loop_
_entity_poly.entity_id
_entity_poly.type
_entity_poly.pdbx_seq_one_letter_code
_entity_poly.pdbx_strand_id
1 'polypeptide(L)' 'MKVFRCGDVLSPCEAEFQAESDDELFEQIVAHARDDHGIHDVPPEIVDRINAVITEG' A
#
# COMPACT_ATOMS: atom_id res chain seq x y z
N MET A 1 -9.62 7.51 9.51
CA MET A 1 -8.32 7.34 8.82
C MET A 1 -8.33 6.09 7.95
N LYS A 2 -7.58 6.13 6.86
CA LYS A 2 -7.43 4.97 6.01
C LYS A 2 -6.22 4.16 6.47
N VAL A 3 -6.36 2.84 6.47
CA VAL A 3 -5.31 1.92 6.91
C VAL A 3 -5.01 0.92 5.81
N PHE A 4 -3.73 0.66 5.59
CA PHE A 4 -3.26 -0.32 4.62
C PHE A 4 -2.22 -1.23 5.26
N ARG A 5 -2.36 -2.53 5.03
CA ARG A 5 -1.38 -3.53 5.46
C ARG A 5 -0.73 -4.14 4.24
N CYS A 6 0.57 -3.91 4.10
CA CYS A 6 1.32 -4.40 2.95
C CYS A 6 1.24 -5.93 2.81
N GLY A 7 1.18 -6.64 3.92
CA GLY A 7 1.11 -8.10 3.90
C GLY A 7 -0.11 -8.66 3.22
N ASP A 8 -1.17 -7.88 3.05
CA ASP A 8 -2.36 -8.31 2.33
C ASP A 8 -2.15 -8.32 0.82
N VAL A 9 -1.12 -7.62 0.35
CA VAL A 9 -0.79 -7.53 -1.08
C VAL A 9 0.52 -8.23 -1.39
N LEU A 10 1.57 -7.95 -0.62
CA LEU A 10 2.92 -8.47 -0.83
C LEU A 10 3.37 -9.26 0.40
N SER A 11 2.93 -10.48 0.50
CA SER A 11 3.28 -11.36 1.63
C SER A 11 4.63 -12.04 1.39
N PRO A 12 5.44 -12.27 2.45
CA PRO A 12 5.22 -11.80 3.81
C PRO A 12 5.77 -10.39 4.01
N CYS A 13 4.93 -9.50 4.51
CA CYS A 13 5.34 -8.14 4.84
C CYS A 13 4.50 -7.67 6.03
N GLU A 14 5.16 -7.10 7.04
CA GLU A 14 4.48 -6.67 8.25
C GLU A 14 4.25 -5.16 8.31
N ALA A 15 4.59 -4.45 7.26
CA ALA A 15 4.43 -2.99 7.22
C ALA A 15 2.96 -2.59 7.22
N GLU A 16 2.65 -1.57 7.99
CA GLU A 16 1.30 -1.00 8.07
C GLU A 16 1.39 0.51 7.93
N PHE A 17 0.45 1.08 7.20
CA PHE A 17 0.43 2.52 6.95
C PHE A 17 -0.94 3.10 7.26
N GLN A 18 -0.96 4.36 7.67
CA GLN A 18 -2.19 5.09 7.96
C GLN A 18 -2.08 6.51 7.42
N ALA A 19 -3.17 7.01 6.87
CA ALA A 19 -3.25 8.38 6.38
C ALA A 19 -4.69 8.84 6.39
N GLU A 20 -4.90 10.15 6.28
CA GLU A 20 -6.24 10.72 6.30
C GLU A 20 -6.97 10.55 4.97
N SER A 21 -6.22 10.44 3.87
CA SER A 21 -6.81 10.29 2.54
C SER A 21 -6.14 9.14 1.79
N ASP A 22 -6.84 8.65 0.76
CA ASP A 22 -6.31 7.60 -0.10
C ASP A 22 -5.04 8.05 -0.81
N ASP A 23 -4.99 9.31 -1.26
CA ASP A 23 -3.83 9.83 -1.97
C ASP A 23 -2.58 9.83 -1.10
N GLU A 24 -2.70 10.29 0.14
CA GLU A 24 -1.58 10.28 1.07
C GLU A 24 -1.14 8.87 1.41
N LEU A 25 -2.11 8.00 1.63
CA LEU A 25 -1.82 6.60 1.93
C LEU A 25 -1.11 5.94 0.75
N PHE A 26 -1.58 6.20 -0.46
CA PHE A 26 -0.98 5.64 -1.67
C PHE A 26 0.46 6.08 -1.86
N GLU A 27 0.77 7.34 -1.55
CA GLU A 27 2.15 7.83 -1.62
C GLU A 27 3.07 7.04 -0.68
N GLN A 28 2.61 6.77 0.53
CA GLN A 28 3.38 5.96 1.48
C GLN A 28 3.58 4.54 0.96
N ILE A 29 2.55 3.96 0.39
CA ILE A 29 2.60 2.60 -0.15
C ILE A 29 3.58 2.51 -1.31
N VAL A 30 3.55 3.45 -2.22
CA VAL A 30 4.45 3.48 -3.37
C VAL A 30 5.91 3.64 -2.92
N ALA A 31 6.15 4.52 -1.97
CA ALA A 31 7.50 4.71 -1.43
C ALA A 31 8.02 3.43 -0.77
N HIS A 32 7.17 2.76 -0.01
CA HIS A 32 7.54 1.50 0.63
C HIS A 32 7.82 0.41 -0.42
N ALA A 33 6.97 0.32 -1.43
CA ALA A 33 7.16 -0.68 -2.48
C ALA A 33 8.48 -0.48 -3.22
N ARG A 34 8.86 0.77 -3.45
CA ARG A 34 10.12 1.08 -4.11
C ARG A 34 11.31 0.74 -3.22
N ASP A 35 11.25 1.13 -1.96
CA ASP A 35 12.40 1.00 -1.05
C ASP A 35 12.59 -0.43 -0.55
N ASP A 36 11.51 -1.12 -0.21
CA ASP A 36 11.58 -2.44 0.41
C ASP A 36 11.40 -3.59 -0.57
N HIS A 37 10.65 -3.37 -1.63
CA HIS A 37 10.33 -4.43 -2.59
C HIS A 37 10.93 -4.19 -3.97
N GLY A 38 11.60 -3.06 -4.19
CA GLY A 38 12.24 -2.74 -5.47
C GLY A 38 11.27 -2.52 -6.62
N ILE A 39 10.03 -2.19 -6.31
CA ILE A 39 9.00 -1.96 -7.33
C ILE A 39 9.02 -0.49 -7.73
N HIS A 40 9.57 -0.20 -8.90
CA HIS A 40 9.67 1.19 -9.39
C HIS A 40 8.40 1.64 -10.11
N ASP A 41 7.63 0.70 -10.60
CA ASP A 41 6.43 0.97 -11.38
C ASP A 41 5.33 0.03 -10.90
N VAL A 42 4.31 0.58 -10.26
CA VAL A 42 3.24 -0.24 -9.68
C VAL A 42 2.23 -0.56 -10.79
N PRO A 43 2.10 -1.85 -11.18
CA PRO A 43 1.16 -2.21 -12.24
C PRO A 43 -0.30 -2.02 -11.80
N PRO A 44 -1.21 -1.83 -12.75
CA PRO A 44 -2.63 -1.62 -12.42
C PRO A 44 -3.24 -2.74 -11.57
N GLU A 45 -2.79 -3.96 -11.74
CA GLU A 45 -3.27 -5.10 -10.95
C GLU A 45 -2.95 -4.93 -9.48
N ILE A 46 -1.77 -4.41 -9.18
CA ILE A 46 -1.36 -4.16 -7.80
C ILE A 46 -2.11 -2.96 -7.23
N VAL A 47 -2.31 -1.93 -8.04
CA VAL A 47 -3.11 -0.75 -7.62
C VAL A 47 -4.52 -1.19 -7.23
N ASP A 48 -5.14 -2.04 -8.01
CA ASP A 48 -6.48 -2.55 -7.70
C ASP A 48 -6.49 -3.34 -6.39
N ARG A 49 -5.46 -4.15 -6.15
CA ARG A 49 -5.35 -4.89 -4.90
C ARG A 49 -5.17 -3.96 -3.70
N ILE A 50 -4.32 -2.96 -3.86
CA ILE A 50 -4.08 -1.98 -2.79
C ILE A 50 -5.40 -1.32 -2.41
N ASN A 51 -6.16 -0.87 -3.39
CA ASN A 51 -7.44 -0.22 -3.13
C ASN A 51 -8.46 -1.16 -2.49
N ALA A 52 -8.40 -2.43 -2.84
CA ALA A 52 -9.34 -3.43 -2.30
C ALA A 52 -9.06 -3.73 -0.82
N VAL A 53 -7.83 -3.59 -0.35
CA VAL A 53 -7.47 -3.94 1.03
C VAL A 53 -7.35 -2.72 1.95
N ILE A 54 -7.52 -1.52 1.43
CA ILE A 54 -7.56 -0.32 2.26
C ILE A 54 -8.87 -0.32 3.07
N THR A 55 -8.74 -0.14 4.38
CA THR A 55 -9.90 -0.12 5.27
C THR A 55 -9.92 1.19 6.05
N GLU A 56 -11.06 1.49 6.64
CA GLU A 56 -11.19 2.61 7.55
C GLU A 56 -11.04 2.12 8.98
N GLY A 57 -10.04 2.69 9.64
CA GLY A 57 -9.74 2.31 11.01
C GLY A 57 -10.07 3.39 12.02
#